data_72855db90fcdd65ef79e44673f5861e4
#
_entry.id   72855db90fcdd65ef79e44673f5861e4
#
_cell.length_a   1.000
_cell.length_b   1.000
_cell.length_c   1.000
_cell.angle_alpha   90.00
_cell.angle_beta   90.00
_cell.angle_gamma   90.00
#
_symmetry.space_group_name_H-M   'P 1'
#
loop_
_entity.id
_entity.type
_entity.pdbx_description
1 polymer ?
#
loop_
_entity_poly.entity_id
_entity_poly.type
_entity_poly.pdbx_seq_one_letter_code
_entity_poly.pdbx_strand_id
1 'polypeptide(L)'
;MTSNAIGSGVQVSAVSQQFSQGNIGFTDNNLDLAVSGSGFYVLNDNGVNVYTRAGAFGVDRQGYIVNTQGQVLTGFQADANGNITGAVGDLQLDTSDISPSATTNIDMAINLDASDIIPGNPVPTTNITIGGGVAFNNADAAGTVVGPTGAFPIRDNYGVDRNVTITYTREATGSDWRATLTDTVSGKTFDATSLIDASAFPVSPSNLIFNWVPETTTGAQSPIAITVSTNPIIAAGASVAGNGAAANGSPQAAFDPANASTYNNSTSLSIFDSLGSEHLMTMYFRQATQANEWEMFTYSDGVNVGTVTGDQLIFSTAGLLATPAAPSSYTTTFSPGGGAADLTITTDVADLTQYGSVFSVNALVQNGFTTGRLSGIDISDTGVVTARFTNGQSRTLAQVALANFSNDQGLRQLGNTSWAESFESGAALVGAPGSGSLGLIQSGALEGSNVDLTEQLVSMITAQRNFQANAQVITTSDTVTQTIINIR
;
A
#
# COMPACT_ATOMS: atom_id res chain seq x y z
N MET A 1 1.73 79.75 -51.47
CA MET A 1 0.38 79.58 -50.91
C MET A 1 0.39 78.29 -50.12
N THR A 2 0.53 78.38 -48.82
CA THR A 2 0.39 77.19 -47.92
C THR A 2 -1.08 76.85 -47.83
N SER A 3 -1.43 75.73 -48.43
CA SER A 3 -2.77 75.13 -48.27
C SER A 3 -3.02 74.83 -46.79
N ASN A 4 -3.89 75.61 -46.18
CA ASN A 4 -4.36 75.35 -44.81
C ASN A 4 -5.37 74.15 -44.86
N ALA A 5 -4.87 72.98 -44.90
CA ALA A 5 -5.71 71.78 -44.83
C ALA A 5 -6.29 71.65 -43.40
N ILE A 6 -7.54 72.03 -43.25
CA ILE A 6 -8.28 71.94 -42.01
C ILE A 6 -8.87 70.50 -41.90
N GLY A 7 -8.05 69.59 -41.36
CA GLY A 7 -8.44 68.23 -41.13
C GLY A 7 -8.48 67.31 -42.37
N SER A 8 -7.87 66.15 -42.28
CA SER A 8 -7.84 65.11 -43.35
C SER A 8 -8.74 63.89 -43.02
N GLY A 9 -9.62 64.06 -42.07
CA GLY A 9 -10.47 62.93 -41.57
C GLY A 9 -9.74 62.05 -40.59
N VAL A 10 -10.34 60.90 -40.20
CA VAL A 10 -9.77 59.89 -39.40
C VAL A 10 -9.74 58.59 -40.20
N GLN A 11 -8.69 57.82 -40.04
CA GLN A 11 -8.52 56.50 -40.64
C GLN A 11 -8.37 55.43 -39.53
N VAL A 12 -9.02 54.29 -39.69
CA VAL A 12 -8.79 53.13 -38.80
C VAL A 12 -7.37 52.65 -39.05
N SER A 13 -6.49 52.74 -38.04
CA SER A 13 -5.11 52.31 -38.13
C SER A 13 -4.94 50.82 -37.84
N ALA A 14 -5.70 50.28 -36.88
CA ALA A 14 -5.71 48.87 -36.53
C ALA A 14 -6.98 48.53 -35.79
N VAL A 15 -7.39 47.27 -35.90
CA VAL A 15 -8.40 46.63 -35.04
C VAL A 15 -7.69 45.53 -34.28
N SER A 16 -7.51 45.71 -32.97
CA SER A 16 -6.85 44.72 -32.11
C SER A 16 -7.85 43.87 -31.34
N GLN A 17 -7.61 42.59 -31.30
CA GLN A 17 -8.40 41.67 -30.48
C GLN A 17 -7.92 41.70 -29.01
N GLN A 18 -8.84 41.54 -28.08
CA GLN A 18 -8.51 41.51 -26.65
C GLN A 18 -8.52 40.04 -26.17
N PHE A 19 -7.33 39.51 -25.84
CA PHE A 19 -7.15 38.17 -25.31
C PHE A 19 -6.91 38.14 -23.79
N SER A 20 -7.22 39.27 -23.10
CA SER A 20 -7.18 39.26 -21.63
C SER A 20 -8.19 38.30 -21.06
N GLN A 21 -7.84 37.69 -19.95
CA GLN A 21 -8.71 36.72 -19.25
C GLN A 21 -9.99 37.41 -18.76
N GLY A 22 -11.14 36.75 -19.00
CA GLY A 22 -12.43 37.14 -18.48
C GLY A 22 -12.65 36.63 -17.03
N ASN A 23 -13.79 36.98 -16.45
CA ASN A 23 -14.15 36.50 -15.14
C ASN A 23 -14.49 35.00 -15.20
N ILE A 24 -13.96 34.17 -14.25
CA ILE A 24 -14.24 32.74 -14.17
C ILE A 24 -15.46 32.55 -13.26
N GLY A 25 -16.49 31.90 -13.79
CA GLY A 25 -17.70 31.50 -13.08
C GLY A 25 -17.73 29.99 -12.90
N PHE A 26 -18.05 29.51 -11.69
CA PHE A 26 -18.15 28.08 -11.39
C PHE A 26 -19.47 27.49 -11.88
N THR A 27 -19.41 26.24 -12.30
CA THR A 27 -20.56 25.43 -12.74
C THR A 27 -20.52 24.05 -12.07
N ASP A 28 -21.61 23.30 -12.18
CA ASP A 28 -21.73 21.94 -11.63
C ASP A 28 -21.29 20.85 -12.63
N ASN A 29 -20.79 21.21 -13.80
CA ASN A 29 -20.38 20.27 -14.84
C ASN A 29 -18.87 20.17 -14.91
N ASN A 30 -18.28 19.03 -14.62
CA ASN A 30 -16.84 18.78 -14.63
C ASN A 30 -16.19 18.96 -16.02
N LEU A 31 -16.99 18.93 -17.10
CA LEU A 31 -16.51 19.15 -18.47
C LEU A 31 -16.55 20.63 -18.89
N ASP A 32 -17.05 21.50 -18.04
CA ASP A 32 -16.87 22.93 -18.21
C ASP A 32 -15.46 23.30 -17.73
N LEU A 33 -14.66 23.80 -18.63
CA LEU A 33 -13.23 24.06 -18.41
C LEU A 33 -12.91 25.52 -18.62
N ALA A 34 -12.23 26.15 -17.69
CA ALA A 34 -11.69 27.49 -17.84
C ALA A 34 -10.16 27.46 -17.85
N VAL A 35 -9.53 28.26 -18.71
CA VAL A 35 -8.07 28.45 -18.68
C VAL A 35 -7.74 29.60 -17.74
N SER A 36 -7.01 29.34 -16.68
CA SER A 36 -6.46 30.35 -15.78
C SER A 36 -5.06 30.73 -16.25
N GLY A 37 -4.95 31.83 -16.96
CA GLY A 37 -3.70 32.26 -17.59
C GLY A 37 -3.77 32.29 -19.13
N SER A 38 -2.62 32.06 -19.77
CA SER A 38 -2.49 32.09 -21.24
C SER A 38 -2.72 30.72 -21.86
N GLY A 39 -3.26 30.68 -23.07
CA GLY A 39 -3.45 29.46 -23.84
C GLY A 39 -4.86 29.31 -24.40
N PHE A 40 -4.98 28.43 -25.38
CA PHE A 40 -6.24 28.11 -26.07
C PHE A 40 -6.41 26.61 -26.06
N TYR A 41 -7.65 26.12 -25.93
CA TYR A 41 -7.97 24.73 -26.22
C TYR A 41 -7.74 24.43 -27.69
N VAL A 42 -7.23 23.26 -27.99
CA VAL A 42 -7.02 22.78 -29.35
C VAL A 42 -8.19 21.86 -29.68
N LEU A 43 -8.91 22.20 -30.74
CA LEU A 43 -10.05 21.43 -31.23
C LEU A 43 -9.74 20.88 -32.63
N ASN A 44 -10.20 19.69 -32.92
CA ASN A 44 -10.19 19.10 -34.24
C ASN A 44 -11.56 19.32 -34.91
N ASP A 45 -11.56 20.06 -36.01
CA ASP A 45 -12.71 20.26 -36.89
C ASP A 45 -12.48 19.49 -38.21
N ASN A 46 -12.88 18.24 -38.26
CA ASN A 46 -12.75 17.38 -39.45
C ASN A 46 -11.30 17.32 -40.02
N GLY A 47 -10.31 17.24 -39.12
CA GLY A 47 -8.89 17.18 -39.50
C GLY A 47 -8.17 18.51 -39.55
N VAL A 48 -8.85 19.61 -39.21
CA VAL A 48 -8.25 20.95 -39.12
C VAL A 48 -8.23 21.40 -37.67
N ASN A 49 -7.09 21.86 -37.18
CA ASN A 49 -6.98 22.41 -35.84
C ASN A 49 -7.63 23.79 -35.74
N VAL A 50 -8.49 23.94 -34.75
CA VAL A 50 -9.16 25.20 -34.41
C VAL A 50 -8.88 25.48 -32.94
N TYR A 51 -8.72 26.74 -32.59
CA TYR A 51 -8.33 27.19 -31.25
C TYR A 51 -9.44 28.01 -30.61
N THR A 52 -9.72 27.73 -29.33
CA THR A 52 -10.76 28.45 -28.60
C THR A 52 -10.40 28.62 -27.12
N ARG A 53 -10.96 29.66 -26.47
CA ARG A 53 -10.96 29.77 -25.01
C ARG A 53 -12.30 29.35 -24.39
N ALA A 54 -13.33 29.12 -25.22
CA ALA A 54 -14.62 28.66 -24.77
C ALA A 54 -14.53 27.19 -24.36
N GLY A 55 -14.73 26.91 -23.09
CA GLY A 55 -14.54 25.57 -22.49
C GLY A 55 -15.82 24.86 -22.11
N ALA A 56 -16.96 25.21 -22.71
CA ALA A 56 -18.21 24.47 -22.52
C ALA A 56 -18.20 23.20 -23.37
N PHE A 57 -17.78 22.08 -22.78
CA PHE A 57 -17.67 20.78 -23.43
C PHE A 57 -18.75 19.81 -22.96
N GLY A 58 -19.03 18.81 -23.78
CA GLY A 58 -19.88 17.67 -23.50
C GLY A 58 -19.32 16.40 -24.12
N VAL A 59 -19.98 15.28 -23.93
CA VAL A 59 -19.61 14.00 -24.50
C VAL A 59 -20.61 13.63 -25.59
N ASP A 60 -20.11 13.27 -26.76
CA ASP A 60 -20.95 12.78 -27.86
C ASP A 60 -21.30 11.27 -27.69
N ARG A 61 -22.06 10.73 -28.65
CA ARG A 61 -22.48 9.31 -28.62
C ARG A 61 -21.35 8.32 -28.79
N GLN A 62 -20.23 8.73 -29.34
CA GLN A 62 -19.03 7.97 -29.57
C GLN A 62 -18.03 8.07 -28.41
N GLY A 63 -18.33 8.93 -27.42
CA GLY A 63 -17.47 9.17 -26.26
C GLY A 63 -16.45 10.29 -26.47
N TYR A 64 -16.48 11.02 -27.59
CA TYR A 64 -15.59 12.16 -27.78
C TYR A 64 -16.02 13.35 -26.97
N ILE A 65 -15.03 14.10 -26.44
CA ILE A 65 -15.28 15.37 -25.78
C ILE A 65 -15.42 16.43 -26.87
N VAL A 66 -16.59 17.01 -27.00
CA VAL A 66 -16.94 17.95 -28.06
C VAL A 66 -17.48 19.28 -27.50
N ASN A 67 -17.31 20.36 -28.26
CA ASN A 67 -17.98 21.62 -27.99
C ASN A 67 -19.40 21.63 -28.58
N THR A 68 -20.12 22.74 -28.44
CA THR A 68 -21.49 22.91 -28.95
C THR A 68 -21.59 22.91 -30.49
N GLN A 69 -20.48 23.05 -31.21
CA GLN A 69 -20.39 22.97 -32.67
C GLN A 69 -20.04 21.56 -33.16
N GLY A 70 -19.77 20.60 -32.26
CA GLY A 70 -19.36 19.25 -32.61
C GLY A 70 -17.87 19.10 -32.93
N GLN A 71 -17.04 20.10 -32.65
CA GLN A 71 -15.60 20.03 -32.78
C GLN A 71 -15.01 19.27 -31.58
N VAL A 72 -14.08 18.35 -31.86
CA VAL A 72 -13.52 17.44 -30.84
C VAL A 72 -12.35 18.07 -30.11
N LEU A 73 -12.35 18.03 -28.78
CA LEU A 73 -11.23 18.47 -27.97
C LEU A 73 -10.04 17.53 -28.16
N THR A 74 -8.85 18.08 -28.34
CA THR A 74 -7.61 17.32 -28.51
C THR A 74 -6.72 17.39 -27.29
N GLY A 75 -5.90 16.37 -27.10
CA GLY A 75 -4.96 16.31 -25.99
C GLY A 75 -3.98 15.15 -26.12
N PHE A 76 -3.18 14.97 -25.09
CA PHE A 76 -2.23 13.88 -25.00
C PHE A 76 -2.94 12.59 -24.58
N GLN A 77 -2.71 11.52 -25.33
CA GLN A 77 -3.31 10.21 -25.07
C GLN A 77 -2.60 9.50 -23.92
N ALA A 78 -3.35 8.74 -23.13
CA ALA A 78 -2.77 7.80 -22.17
C ALA A 78 -2.62 6.40 -22.77
N ASP A 79 -1.64 5.64 -22.29
CA ASP A 79 -1.50 4.23 -22.61
C ASP A 79 -2.49 3.36 -21.79
N ALA A 80 -2.48 2.04 -22.00
CA ALA A 80 -3.35 1.10 -21.28
C ALA A 80 -3.11 1.11 -19.75
N ASN A 81 -1.94 1.55 -19.31
CA ASN A 81 -1.58 1.65 -17.88
C ASN A 81 -1.92 3.02 -17.28
N GLY A 82 -2.48 3.95 -18.07
CA GLY A 82 -2.81 5.29 -17.63
C GLY A 82 -1.63 6.28 -17.64
N ASN A 83 -0.50 5.94 -18.27
CA ASN A 83 0.61 6.88 -18.42
C ASN A 83 0.38 7.78 -19.63
N ILE A 84 0.51 9.10 -19.45
CA ILE A 84 0.37 10.06 -20.53
C ILE A 84 1.53 9.88 -21.51
N THR A 85 1.18 9.69 -22.78
CA THR A 85 2.13 9.61 -23.89
C THR A 85 2.33 10.98 -24.50
N GLY A 86 3.38 11.18 -25.30
CA GLY A 86 3.57 12.41 -26.06
C GLY A 86 2.69 12.53 -27.31
N ALA A 87 1.85 11.55 -27.62
CA ALA A 87 0.99 11.56 -28.79
C ALA A 87 -0.23 12.46 -28.57
N VAL A 88 -0.44 13.43 -29.45
CA VAL A 88 -1.62 14.31 -29.44
C VAL A 88 -2.68 13.71 -30.37
N GLY A 89 -3.91 13.63 -29.90
CA GLY A 89 -5.04 13.13 -30.65
C GLY A 89 -6.37 13.56 -30.05
N ASP A 90 -7.46 13.15 -30.69
CA ASP A 90 -8.81 13.44 -30.23
C ASP A 90 -9.08 12.79 -28.87
N LEU A 91 -9.64 13.53 -27.94
CA LEU A 91 -9.96 13.02 -26.60
C LEU A 91 -11.26 12.22 -26.64
N GLN A 92 -11.10 10.90 -26.49
CA GLN A 92 -12.22 9.97 -26.39
C GLN A 92 -12.27 9.37 -25.00
N LEU A 93 -13.42 9.46 -24.36
CA LEU A 93 -13.69 8.81 -23.09
C LEU A 93 -14.12 7.36 -23.36
N ASP A 94 -13.32 6.43 -22.88
CA ASP A 94 -13.71 5.05 -22.84
C ASP A 94 -14.77 4.87 -21.74
N THR A 95 -16.03 4.77 -22.17
CA THR A 95 -17.18 4.58 -21.28
C THR A 95 -17.49 3.12 -21.00
N SER A 96 -16.67 2.20 -21.51
CA SER A 96 -16.82 0.77 -21.26
C SER A 96 -16.55 0.44 -19.78
N ASP A 97 -17.20 -0.61 -19.31
CA ASP A 97 -16.94 -1.15 -17.98
C ASP A 97 -15.48 -1.60 -17.89
N ILE A 98 -14.80 -1.30 -16.78
CA ILE A 98 -13.46 -1.83 -16.53
C ILE A 98 -13.56 -3.34 -16.27
N SER A 99 -12.77 -4.11 -16.99
CA SER A 99 -12.68 -5.56 -16.79
C SER A 99 -12.10 -5.87 -15.41
N PRO A 100 -12.50 -6.97 -14.77
CA PRO A 100 -11.95 -7.39 -13.50
C PRO A 100 -10.46 -7.71 -13.64
N SER A 101 -9.75 -7.57 -12.54
CA SER A 101 -8.34 -7.97 -12.43
C SER A 101 -8.20 -8.95 -11.28
N ALA A 102 -7.67 -10.13 -11.57
CA ALA A 102 -7.37 -11.12 -10.54
C ALA A 102 -6.29 -10.60 -9.58
N THR A 103 -6.41 -10.97 -8.31
CA THR A 103 -5.38 -10.70 -7.31
C THR A 103 -4.14 -11.53 -7.61
N THR A 104 -3.00 -10.88 -7.76
CA THR A 104 -1.69 -11.52 -7.98
C THR A 104 -0.69 -11.21 -6.86
N ASN A 105 -0.87 -10.08 -6.18
CA ASN A 105 0.01 -9.65 -5.10
C ASN A 105 -0.79 -9.26 -3.87
N ILE A 106 -0.25 -9.63 -2.71
CA ILE A 106 -0.69 -9.17 -1.39
C ILE A 106 0.53 -8.62 -0.67
N ASP A 107 0.45 -7.39 -0.20
CA ASP A 107 1.48 -6.76 0.61
C ASP A 107 0.97 -6.67 2.06
N MET A 108 1.77 -7.14 3.02
CA MET A 108 1.38 -7.12 4.42
C MET A 108 2.46 -6.54 5.32
N ALA A 109 2.03 -5.68 6.24
CA ALA A 109 2.83 -5.17 7.35
C ALA A 109 2.09 -5.46 8.64
N ILE A 110 2.55 -6.46 9.39
CA ILE A 110 1.90 -6.97 10.61
C ILE A 110 2.95 -7.09 11.70
N ASN A 111 2.60 -6.70 12.92
CA ASN A 111 3.39 -7.00 14.10
C ASN A 111 2.83 -8.24 14.80
N LEU A 112 3.67 -9.25 14.98
CA LEU A 112 3.39 -10.42 15.83
C LEU A 112 3.91 -10.14 17.24
N ASP A 113 3.13 -10.49 18.26
CA ASP A 113 3.51 -10.24 19.65
C ASP A 113 4.59 -11.21 20.11
N ALA A 114 5.78 -10.68 20.41
CA ALA A 114 6.91 -11.49 20.89
C ALA A 114 6.64 -12.16 22.27
N SER A 115 5.62 -11.70 22.99
CA SER A 115 5.21 -12.26 24.29
C SER A 115 4.09 -13.30 24.19
N ASP A 116 3.58 -13.56 22.99
CA ASP A 116 2.58 -14.61 22.76
C ASP A 116 3.10 -15.98 23.25
N ILE A 117 2.17 -16.82 23.63
CA ILE A 117 2.47 -18.19 24.09
C ILE A 117 2.22 -19.18 22.96
N ILE A 118 2.96 -20.28 22.96
CA ILE A 118 2.76 -21.36 22.00
C ILE A 118 1.34 -21.93 22.16
N PRO A 119 0.51 -21.86 21.12
CA PRO A 119 -0.87 -22.34 21.20
C PRO A 119 -0.94 -23.87 21.23
N GLY A 120 -2.10 -24.40 21.64
CA GLY A 120 -2.32 -25.85 21.76
C GLY A 120 -2.01 -26.41 23.15
N ASN A 121 -1.78 -25.50 24.13
CA ASN A 121 -1.55 -25.86 25.53
C ASN A 121 -0.53 -27.03 25.71
N PRO A 122 0.74 -26.84 25.29
CA PRO A 122 1.75 -27.87 25.44
C PRO A 122 1.92 -28.19 26.91
N VAL A 123 1.81 -29.46 27.24
CA VAL A 123 1.99 -29.93 28.64
C VAL A 123 3.49 -30.13 28.87
N PRO A 124 4.09 -29.45 29.86
CA PRO A 124 5.49 -29.66 30.18
C PRO A 124 5.71 -31.06 30.74
N THR A 125 6.93 -31.57 30.56
CA THR A 125 7.31 -32.85 31.16
C THR A 125 7.47 -32.68 32.67
N THR A 126 6.64 -33.39 33.44
CA THR A 126 6.70 -33.32 34.91
C THR A 126 7.27 -34.59 35.54
N ASN A 127 7.32 -35.69 34.81
CA ASN A 127 7.82 -36.96 35.31
C ASN A 127 8.85 -37.58 34.33
N ILE A 128 9.90 -38.16 34.90
CA ILE A 128 10.91 -38.91 34.16
C ILE A 128 11.03 -40.29 34.84
N THR A 129 10.97 -41.35 34.05
CA THR A 129 11.26 -42.72 34.55
C THR A 129 12.60 -43.16 34.02
N ILE A 130 13.54 -43.48 34.92
CA ILE A 130 14.83 -44.01 34.51
C ILE A 130 14.65 -45.52 34.26
N GLY A 131 14.82 -45.90 32.98
CA GLY A 131 14.79 -47.32 32.58
C GLY A 131 16.17 -47.93 32.72
N GLY A 132 16.30 -48.88 33.61
CA GLY A 132 17.56 -49.53 33.96
C GLY A 132 18.20 -48.90 35.21
N GLY A 133 18.61 -49.68 36.14
CA GLY A 133 19.07 -49.22 37.46
C GLY A 133 20.39 -48.45 37.40
N VAL A 134 20.53 -47.42 38.21
CA VAL A 134 21.82 -46.82 38.57
C VAL A 134 22.32 -47.56 39.83
N ALA A 135 23.53 -48.09 39.79
CA ALA A 135 24.13 -48.77 40.95
C ALA A 135 24.83 -47.75 41.84
N PHE A 136 24.44 -47.72 43.10
CA PHE A 136 25.15 -46.97 44.14
C PHE A 136 25.97 -47.93 45.01
N ASN A 137 27.27 -47.67 45.15
CA ASN A 137 28.12 -48.46 46.03
C ASN A 137 28.49 -47.64 47.27
N ASN A 138 28.09 -48.10 48.41
CA ASN A 138 28.36 -47.45 49.71
C ASN A 138 29.83 -47.41 50.07
N ALA A 139 30.67 -48.23 49.40
CA ALA A 139 32.13 -48.23 49.58
C ALA A 139 32.88 -47.25 48.67
N ASP A 140 32.16 -46.56 47.78
CA ASP A 140 32.78 -45.56 46.89
C ASP A 140 33.33 -44.38 47.70
N ALA A 141 34.37 -43.77 47.19
CA ALA A 141 34.96 -42.59 47.85
C ALA A 141 34.01 -41.37 47.68
N ALA A 142 34.05 -40.49 48.68
CA ALA A 142 33.36 -39.19 48.56
C ALA A 142 33.76 -38.47 47.25
N GLY A 143 32.80 -37.89 46.55
CA GLY A 143 32.99 -37.27 45.25
C GLY A 143 32.98 -38.24 44.06
N THR A 144 32.75 -39.55 44.26
CA THR A 144 32.52 -40.50 43.16
C THR A 144 31.30 -40.04 42.36
N VAL A 145 31.43 -39.98 41.03
CA VAL A 145 30.35 -39.58 40.13
C VAL A 145 29.86 -40.79 39.33
N VAL A 146 28.57 -41.04 39.36
CA VAL A 146 27.90 -42.06 38.54
C VAL A 146 26.99 -41.35 37.53
N GLY A 147 27.15 -41.69 36.30
CA GLY A 147 26.45 -41.05 35.19
C GLY A 147 27.44 -40.29 34.29
N PRO A 148 26.98 -39.48 33.36
CA PRO A 148 25.57 -39.11 33.16
C PRO A 148 24.73 -40.27 32.66
N THR A 149 23.45 -40.26 33.03
CA THR A 149 22.43 -41.06 32.35
C THR A 149 22.36 -40.70 30.89
N GLY A 150 21.79 -41.52 30.04
CA GLY A 150 21.48 -41.10 28.66
C GLY A 150 20.63 -39.83 28.68
N ALA A 151 20.73 -39.05 27.60
CA ALA A 151 19.94 -37.84 27.49
C ALA A 151 18.43 -38.17 27.40
N PHE A 152 17.65 -37.46 28.18
CA PHE A 152 16.20 -37.59 28.20
C PHE A 152 15.59 -36.36 27.53
N PRO A 153 14.72 -36.52 26.50
CA PRO A 153 13.95 -35.40 25.99
C PRO A 153 12.89 -34.99 27.02
N ILE A 154 12.89 -33.75 27.43
CA ILE A 154 11.88 -33.14 28.29
C ILE A 154 11.31 -31.91 27.61
N ARG A 155 10.08 -31.55 27.94
CA ARG A 155 9.38 -30.43 27.35
C ARG A 155 9.17 -29.34 28.40
N ASP A 156 9.47 -28.12 28.02
CA ASP A 156 9.29 -26.93 28.86
C ASP A 156 7.85 -26.37 28.80
N ASN A 157 7.57 -25.28 29.50
CA ASN A 157 6.24 -24.63 29.57
C ASN A 157 5.79 -24.07 28.23
N TYR A 158 6.73 -23.83 27.31
CA TYR A 158 6.45 -23.31 25.97
C TYR A 158 6.36 -24.40 24.91
N GLY A 159 6.44 -25.68 25.34
CA GLY A 159 6.40 -26.80 24.41
C GLY A 159 7.70 -27.13 23.72
N VAL A 160 8.81 -26.46 24.07
CA VAL A 160 10.12 -26.70 23.49
C VAL A 160 10.74 -27.97 24.06
N ASP A 161 11.18 -28.87 23.18
CA ASP A 161 11.88 -30.09 23.58
C ASP A 161 13.35 -29.77 23.91
N ARG A 162 13.77 -30.22 25.09
CA ARG A 162 15.13 -30.10 25.60
C ARG A 162 15.65 -31.45 26.06
N ASN A 163 16.96 -31.64 25.96
CA ASN A 163 17.60 -32.84 26.43
C ASN A 163 18.27 -32.57 27.77
N VAL A 164 17.96 -33.39 28.77
CA VAL A 164 18.61 -33.35 30.08
C VAL A 164 19.30 -34.65 30.39
N THR A 165 20.36 -34.56 31.18
CA THR A 165 21.05 -35.71 31.76
C THR A 165 21.05 -35.62 33.26
N ILE A 166 21.14 -36.74 33.96
CA ILE A 166 21.20 -36.80 35.41
C ILE A 166 22.52 -37.45 35.81
N THR A 167 23.26 -36.79 36.69
CA THR A 167 24.49 -37.27 37.31
C THR A 167 24.26 -37.46 38.81
N TYR A 168 24.91 -38.43 39.37
CA TYR A 168 24.85 -38.72 40.80
C TYR A 168 26.26 -38.60 41.40
N THR A 169 26.41 -37.81 42.45
CA THR A 169 27.69 -37.58 43.11
C THR A 169 27.57 -38.02 44.56
N ARG A 170 28.51 -38.85 45.04
CA ARG A 170 28.56 -39.27 46.41
C ARG A 170 28.96 -38.15 47.36
N GLU A 171 28.19 -37.92 48.40
CA GLU A 171 28.48 -36.92 49.42
C GLU A 171 29.67 -37.31 50.30
N ALA A 172 30.26 -36.30 50.95
CA ALA A 172 31.43 -36.51 51.82
C ALA A 172 31.10 -37.22 53.13
N THR A 173 29.85 -37.19 53.53
CA THR A 173 29.38 -37.76 54.80
C THR A 173 28.23 -38.75 54.59
N GLY A 174 28.28 -39.90 55.26
CA GLY A 174 27.22 -40.89 55.16
C GLY A 174 27.24 -41.75 53.89
N SER A 175 26.12 -42.41 53.61
CA SER A 175 25.88 -43.21 52.40
C SER A 175 25.11 -42.41 51.32
N ASP A 176 25.01 -41.09 51.45
CA ASP A 176 24.12 -40.27 50.67
C ASP A 176 24.71 -39.88 49.31
N TRP A 177 23.85 -39.75 48.34
CA TRP A 177 24.19 -39.33 46.99
C TRP A 177 23.35 -38.15 46.60
N ARG A 178 23.99 -37.15 45.96
CA ARG A 178 23.33 -35.99 45.34
C ARG A 178 23.03 -36.30 43.88
N ALA A 179 21.83 -36.06 43.48
CA ALA A 179 21.45 -36.10 42.06
C ALA A 179 21.39 -34.68 41.50
N THR A 180 22.02 -34.50 40.35
CA THR A 180 22.07 -33.22 39.62
C THR A 180 21.56 -33.43 38.21
N LEU A 181 20.52 -32.71 37.84
CA LEU A 181 19.96 -32.64 36.49
C LEU A 181 20.71 -31.55 35.69
N THR A 182 21.20 -31.84 34.51
CA THR A 182 21.90 -30.94 33.62
C THR A 182 21.12 -30.78 32.32
N ASP A 183 20.72 -29.57 31.99
CA ASP A 183 20.22 -29.22 30.67
C ASP A 183 21.39 -29.20 29.68
N THR A 184 21.36 -30.07 28.68
CA THR A 184 22.49 -30.25 27.74
C THR A 184 22.68 -29.10 26.79
N VAL A 185 21.65 -28.23 26.61
CA VAL A 185 21.70 -27.07 25.71
C VAL A 185 22.27 -25.85 26.43
N SER A 186 21.73 -25.54 27.63
CA SER A 186 22.20 -24.38 28.40
C SER A 186 23.40 -24.70 29.28
N GLY A 187 23.69 -25.95 29.52
CA GLY A 187 24.73 -26.40 30.46
C GLY A 187 24.40 -26.13 31.95
N LYS A 188 23.23 -25.64 32.26
CA LYS A 188 22.81 -25.36 33.63
C LYS A 188 22.45 -26.64 34.37
N THR A 189 22.73 -26.62 35.66
CA THR A 189 22.55 -27.75 36.58
C THR A 189 21.56 -27.40 37.67
N PHE A 190 20.73 -28.36 38.05
CA PHE A 190 19.71 -28.27 39.08
C PHE A 190 19.83 -29.47 40.01
N ASP A 191 20.07 -29.21 41.28
CA ASP A 191 20.17 -30.27 42.29
C ASP A 191 18.79 -30.77 42.70
N ALA A 192 18.68 -32.06 43.00
CA ALA A 192 17.47 -32.63 43.61
C ALA A 192 17.21 -31.98 44.98
N THR A 193 15.93 -31.87 45.34
CA THR A 193 15.50 -31.28 46.60
C THR A 193 15.84 -32.16 47.82
N SER A 194 16.19 -33.40 47.57
CA SER A 194 16.59 -34.37 48.62
C SER A 194 17.76 -35.24 48.17
N LEU A 195 18.56 -35.66 49.13
CA LEU A 195 19.62 -36.62 48.91
C LEU A 195 19.04 -38.04 48.82
N ILE A 196 19.75 -38.94 48.13
CA ILE A 196 19.46 -40.35 48.01
C ILE A 196 20.18 -41.07 49.14
N ASP A 197 19.46 -41.68 50.08
CA ASP A 197 20.03 -42.56 51.05
C ASP A 197 20.20 -43.97 50.45
N ALA A 198 21.44 -44.32 50.14
CA ALA A 198 21.79 -45.61 49.59
C ALA A 198 22.12 -46.70 50.69
N SER A 199 21.93 -46.37 51.95
CA SER A 199 22.15 -47.35 53.07
C SER A 199 21.05 -48.42 53.18
N ALA A 200 19.87 -48.09 52.64
CA ALA A 200 18.70 -48.97 52.67
C ALA A 200 18.23 -49.35 51.26
N PHE A 201 17.61 -50.54 51.16
CA PHE A 201 16.98 -50.95 49.90
C PHE A 201 15.50 -51.25 50.15
N PRO A 202 14.56 -50.70 49.39
CA PRO A 202 14.77 -49.76 48.26
C PRO A 202 15.33 -48.44 48.74
N VAL A 203 16.12 -47.76 47.88
CA VAL A 203 16.68 -46.42 48.18
C VAL A 203 15.59 -45.39 48.49
N SER A 204 15.90 -44.48 49.42
CA SER A 204 14.96 -43.44 49.82
C SER A 204 15.56 -42.05 49.49
N PRO A 205 14.80 -41.14 48.94
CA PRO A 205 13.38 -41.26 48.55
C PRO A 205 13.21 -42.09 47.26
N SER A 206 12.03 -42.65 47.04
CA SER A 206 11.69 -43.37 45.81
C SER A 206 11.50 -42.46 44.60
N ASN A 207 11.38 -41.18 44.84
CA ASN A 207 11.28 -40.14 43.80
C ASN A 207 12.16 -38.95 44.16
N LEU A 208 12.87 -38.43 43.17
CA LEU A 208 13.65 -37.18 43.26
C LEU A 208 12.88 -36.06 42.57
N ILE A 209 12.86 -34.89 43.18
CA ILE A 209 12.23 -33.70 42.61
C ILE A 209 13.31 -32.68 42.28
N PHE A 210 13.32 -32.24 41.05
CA PHE A 210 14.17 -31.15 40.56
C PHE A 210 13.30 -29.94 40.18
N ASN A 211 13.64 -28.78 40.65
CA ASN A 211 13.00 -27.55 40.22
C ASN A 211 13.76 -27.02 38.97
N TRP A 212 13.42 -27.56 37.83
CA TRP A 212 14.05 -27.20 36.57
C TRP A 212 13.51 -25.87 36.08
N VAL A 213 14.40 -24.92 35.73
CA VAL A 213 14.07 -23.65 35.14
C VAL A 213 14.65 -23.63 33.71
N PRO A 214 13.83 -23.91 32.71
CA PRO A 214 14.31 -23.85 31.32
C PRO A 214 14.67 -22.43 30.97
N GLU A 215 15.83 -22.22 30.34
CA GLU A 215 16.20 -20.92 29.78
C GLU A 215 15.75 -20.81 28.35
N THR A 216 15.00 -19.73 28.07
CA THR A 216 14.73 -19.27 26.73
C THR A 216 15.47 -17.97 26.49
N THR A 217 15.71 -17.63 25.24
CA THR A 217 16.28 -16.33 24.83
C THR A 217 15.37 -15.16 25.20
N THR A 218 14.13 -15.41 25.64
CA THR A 218 13.07 -14.40 25.86
C THR A 218 12.74 -14.14 27.33
N GLY A 219 13.41 -14.81 28.31
CA GLY A 219 13.16 -14.51 29.73
C GLY A 219 13.16 -15.74 30.65
N ALA A 220 13.14 -15.48 31.97
CA ALA A 220 13.09 -16.55 32.97
C ALA A 220 11.69 -17.17 33.00
N GLN A 221 11.63 -18.49 32.74
CA GLN A 221 10.41 -19.29 32.88
C GLN A 221 10.10 -19.59 34.32
N SER A 222 8.86 -19.95 34.62
CA SER A 222 8.48 -20.51 35.93
C SER A 222 9.13 -21.88 36.12
N PRO A 223 9.61 -22.20 37.33
CA PRO A 223 10.17 -23.51 37.62
C PRO A 223 9.17 -24.63 37.36
N ILE A 224 9.63 -25.68 36.69
CA ILE A 224 8.88 -26.92 36.49
C ILE A 224 9.41 -27.95 37.50
N ALA A 225 8.55 -28.45 38.32
CA ALA A 225 8.91 -29.55 39.26
C ALA A 225 8.96 -30.87 38.48
N ILE A 226 10.18 -31.34 38.17
CA ILE A 226 10.37 -32.63 37.51
C ILE A 226 10.56 -33.70 38.56
N THR A 227 9.69 -34.72 38.56
CA THR A 227 9.79 -35.89 39.41
C THR A 227 10.48 -37.02 38.66
N VAL A 228 11.60 -37.47 39.19
CA VAL A 228 12.33 -38.63 38.67
C VAL A 228 12.10 -39.83 39.55
N SER A 229 11.51 -40.88 39.00
CA SER A 229 11.32 -42.12 39.73
C SER A 229 12.66 -42.87 39.94
N THR A 230 13.01 -43.12 41.17
CA THR A 230 14.20 -43.87 41.57
C THR A 230 13.94 -45.37 41.83
N ASN A 231 12.70 -45.81 41.61
CA ASN A 231 12.27 -47.17 41.94
C ASN A 231 13.02 -48.32 41.21
N PRO A 232 13.61 -48.13 40.02
CA PRO A 232 14.51 -49.14 39.41
C PRO A 232 15.96 -49.03 39.84
N ILE A 233 16.34 -48.20 40.79
CA ILE A 233 17.72 -48.06 41.27
C ILE A 233 18.06 -49.27 42.14
N ILE A 234 19.07 -50.03 41.71
CA ILE A 234 19.44 -51.35 42.31
C ILE A 234 20.58 -51.17 43.33
N ALA A 235 20.56 -51.95 44.36
CA ALA A 235 21.56 -51.98 45.41
C ALA A 235 22.98 -52.32 44.91
N ALA A 236 23.98 -52.02 45.76
CA ALA A 236 25.43 -52.15 45.54
C ALA A 236 25.86 -53.32 44.66
N GLY A 237 26.55 -53.03 43.56
CA GLY A 237 27.28 -54.02 42.74
C GLY A 237 26.74 -54.37 41.36
N ALA A 238 25.61 -53.82 40.92
CA ALA A 238 25.09 -54.06 39.57
C ALA A 238 25.17 -52.80 38.75
N SER A 239 25.94 -52.78 37.67
CA SER A 239 25.98 -51.67 36.70
C SER A 239 24.95 -51.91 35.62
N VAL A 240 24.01 -50.99 35.42
CA VAL A 240 23.08 -50.97 34.29
C VAL A 240 23.13 -49.61 33.65
N ALA A 241 23.39 -49.55 32.34
CA ALA A 241 23.29 -48.34 31.56
C ALA A 241 21.81 -47.91 31.53
N GLY A 242 21.50 -46.85 32.27
CA GLY A 242 20.14 -46.29 32.29
C GLY A 242 19.85 -45.50 31.04
N ASN A 243 18.89 -45.95 30.26
CA ASN A 243 18.27 -45.15 29.22
C ASN A 243 16.82 -44.92 29.66
N GLY A 244 16.53 -43.71 30.16
CA GLY A 244 15.19 -43.35 30.63
C GLY A 244 14.34 -42.78 29.51
N ALA A 245 13.05 -42.88 29.68
CA ALA A 245 12.09 -42.22 28.81
C ALA A 245 11.42 -41.06 29.54
N ALA A 246 11.30 -39.92 28.92
CA ALA A 246 10.46 -38.87 29.43
C ALA A 246 8.98 -39.27 29.24
N ALA A 247 8.20 -39.13 30.28
CA ALA A 247 6.76 -39.34 30.23
C ALA A 247 6.05 -38.01 30.46
N ASN A 248 4.98 -37.76 29.77
CA ASN A 248 4.04 -36.66 29.92
C ASN A 248 4.41 -35.29 29.29
N GLY A 249 5.29 -35.20 28.35
CA GLY A 249 5.30 -34.04 27.47
C GLY A 249 4.30 -34.22 26.31
N SER A 250 3.39 -33.31 26.09
CA SER A 250 2.52 -33.34 24.90
C SER A 250 3.11 -32.45 23.79
N PRO A 251 3.12 -32.90 22.53
CA PRO A 251 3.50 -32.03 21.42
C PRO A 251 2.50 -30.88 21.28
N GLN A 252 2.93 -29.80 20.62
CA GLN A 252 2.00 -28.75 20.23
C GLN A 252 0.85 -29.37 19.42
N ALA A 253 -0.40 -28.93 19.69
CA ALA A 253 -1.56 -29.41 18.95
C ALA A 253 -1.41 -29.13 17.45
N ALA A 254 -1.93 -30.05 16.63
CA ALA A 254 -1.99 -29.78 15.19
C ALA A 254 -2.81 -28.50 14.92
N PHE A 255 -2.41 -27.72 13.92
CA PHE A 255 -3.15 -26.54 13.53
C PHE A 255 -4.55 -26.93 13.01
N ASP A 256 -5.57 -26.24 13.49
CA ASP A 256 -6.96 -26.37 13.06
C ASP A 256 -7.60 -24.97 12.99
N PRO A 257 -7.96 -24.47 11.79
CA PRO A 257 -8.56 -23.13 11.65
C PRO A 257 -9.91 -22.99 12.37
N ALA A 258 -10.61 -24.11 12.65
CA ALA A 258 -11.86 -24.10 13.39
C ALA A 258 -11.66 -24.03 14.92
N ASN A 259 -10.44 -24.26 15.40
CA ASN A 259 -10.10 -24.25 16.81
C ASN A 259 -9.13 -23.12 17.15
N ALA A 260 -9.66 -22.04 17.70
CA ALA A 260 -8.90 -20.84 18.06
C ALA A 260 -7.77 -21.08 19.08
N SER A 261 -7.77 -22.23 19.79
CA SER A 261 -6.67 -22.58 20.71
C SER A 261 -5.42 -23.10 19.99
N THR A 262 -5.45 -23.32 18.68
CA THR A 262 -4.35 -23.87 17.89
C THR A 262 -3.51 -22.82 17.14
N TYR A 263 -3.90 -21.55 17.21
CA TYR A 263 -3.15 -20.42 16.64
C TYR A 263 -3.25 -19.19 17.54
N ASN A 264 -2.36 -18.22 17.37
CA ASN A 264 -2.34 -17.00 18.17
C ASN A 264 -3.25 -15.92 17.59
N ASN A 265 -3.09 -15.64 16.30
CA ASN A 265 -3.76 -14.51 15.63
C ASN A 265 -4.19 -14.92 14.23
N SER A 266 -5.16 -14.19 13.68
CA SER A 266 -5.57 -14.33 12.29
C SER A 266 -5.99 -12.99 11.70
N THR A 267 -5.84 -12.86 10.41
CA THR A 267 -6.34 -11.72 9.63
C THR A 267 -6.90 -12.22 8.31
N SER A 268 -7.81 -11.46 7.72
CA SER A 268 -8.42 -11.82 6.44
C SER A 268 -8.58 -10.61 5.53
N LEU A 269 -8.56 -10.85 4.22
CA LEU A 269 -8.83 -9.86 3.20
C LEU A 269 -9.59 -10.51 2.04
N SER A 270 -10.31 -9.69 1.29
CA SER A 270 -10.96 -10.10 0.05
C SER A 270 -9.97 -10.11 -1.09
N ILE A 271 -9.93 -11.19 -1.85
CA ILE A 271 -9.18 -11.34 -3.10
C ILE A 271 -10.18 -11.54 -4.24
N PHE A 272 -9.76 -11.27 -5.47
CA PHE A 272 -10.62 -11.37 -6.65
C PHE A 272 -10.06 -12.37 -7.66
N ASP A 273 -10.95 -13.16 -8.26
CA ASP A 273 -10.61 -14.10 -9.31
C ASP A 273 -10.56 -13.43 -10.70
N SER A 274 -10.26 -14.17 -11.74
CA SER A 274 -10.18 -13.68 -13.12
C SER A 274 -11.52 -13.22 -13.71
N LEU A 275 -12.63 -13.60 -13.08
CA LEU A 275 -13.99 -13.20 -13.45
C LEU A 275 -14.52 -12.06 -12.56
N GLY A 276 -13.74 -11.64 -11.54
CA GLY A 276 -14.09 -10.58 -10.61
C GLY A 276 -14.96 -11.02 -9.44
N SER A 277 -15.08 -12.33 -9.19
CA SER A 277 -15.74 -12.85 -8.00
C SER A 277 -14.85 -12.66 -6.79
N GLU A 278 -15.46 -12.31 -5.67
CA GLU A 278 -14.77 -12.11 -4.40
C GLU A 278 -14.59 -13.44 -3.66
N HIS A 279 -13.40 -13.67 -3.12
CA HIS A 279 -13.03 -14.81 -2.28
C HIS A 279 -12.41 -14.29 -0.99
N LEU A 280 -12.66 -14.96 0.13
CA LEU A 280 -12.10 -14.57 1.42
C LEU A 280 -10.79 -15.34 1.66
N MET A 281 -9.66 -14.64 1.65
CA MET A 281 -8.39 -15.20 2.09
C MET A 281 -8.15 -14.89 3.55
N THR A 282 -7.83 -15.93 4.34
CA THR A 282 -7.54 -15.81 5.76
C THR A 282 -6.16 -16.38 6.04
N MET A 283 -5.34 -15.59 6.75
CA MET A 283 -4.02 -15.98 7.19
C MET A 283 -4.02 -16.14 8.70
N TYR A 284 -3.55 -17.30 9.19
CA TYR A 284 -3.44 -17.63 10.59
C TYR A 284 -1.97 -17.63 10.97
N PHE A 285 -1.65 -17.04 12.11
CA PHE A 285 -0.29 -16.98 12.65
C PHE A 285 -0.22 -17.79 13.92
N ARG A 286 0.71 -18.72 13.94
CA ARG A 286 0.96 -19.60 15.08
C ARG A 286 2.41 -19.50 15.49
N GLN A 287 2.67 -19.25 16.78
CA GLN A 287 4.02 -19.33 17.31
C GLN A 287 4.47 -20.79 17.34
N ALA A 288 5.64 -21.06 16.75
CA ALA A 288 6.26 -22.38 16.73
C ALA A 288 6.96 -22.70 18.05
N THR A 289 7.44 -23.93 18.19
CA THR A 289 8.14 -24.38 19.40
C THR A 289 9.55 -23.82 19.53
N GLN A 290 10.12 -23.27 18.43
CA GLN A 290 11.40 -22.60 18.46
C GLN A 290 11.22 -21.11 18.76
N ALA A 291 12.20 -20.52 19.45
CA ALA A 291 12.16 -19.08 19.76
C ALA A 291 12.25 -18.25 18.49
N ASN A 292 11.46 -17.18 18.40
CA ASN A 292 11.36 -16.25 17.26
C ASN A 292 10.92 -16.92 15.95
N GLU A 293 10.27 -18.05 16.03
CA GLU A 293 9.75 -18.77 14.88
C GLU A 293 8.22 -18.82 14.93
N TRP A 294 7.62 -18.51 13.79
CA TRP A 294 6.18 -18.54 13.57
C TRP A 294 5.86 -19.33 12.31
N GLU A 295 4.65 -19.80 12.24
CA GLU A 295 4.09 -20.49 11.09
C GLU A 295 2.87 -19.71 10.60
N MET A 296 2.82 -19.43 9.32
CA MET A 296 1.70 -18.78 8.66
C MET A 296 0.92 -19.80 7.84
N PHE A 297 -0.36 -19.96 8.12
CA PHE A 297 -1.26 -20.84 7.38
C PHE A 297 -2.22 -19.99 6.54
N THR A 298 -2.26 -20.22 5.24
CA THR A 298 -3.09 -19.46 4.30
C THR A 298 -4.25 -20.29 3.82
N TYR A 299 -5.46 -19.76 4.00
CA TYR A 299 -6.71 -20.37 3.59
C TYR A 299 -7.49 -19.45 2.67
N SER A 300 -8.11 -19.99 1.62
CA SER A 300 -9.06 -19.28 0.78
C SER A 300 -10.39 -20.02 0.79
N ASP A 301 -11.47 -19.31 1.14
CA ASP A 301 -12.83 -19.87 1.30
C ASP A 301 -12.86 -21.12 2.21
N GLY A 302 -12.01 -21.15 3.24
CA GLY A 302 -11.89 -22.27 4.17
C GLY A 302 -11.06 -23.45 3.65
N VAL A 303 -10.47 -23.35 2.46
CA VAL A 303 -9.56 -24.37 1.91
C VAL A 303 -8.12 -23.94 2.10
N ASN A 304 -7.26 -24.85 2.57
CA ASN A 304 -5.82 -24.57 2.68
C ASN A 304 -5.22 -24.40 1.28
N VAL A 305 -4.62 -23.25 1.03
CA VAL A 305 -3.93 -22.91 -0.22
C VAL A 305 -2.43 -22.69 -0.03
N GLY A 306 -1.97 -22.64 1.23
CA GLY A 306 -0.56 -22.59 1.61
C GLY A 306 0.04 -23.97 1.85
N THR A 307 1.18 -24.01 2.54
CA THR A 307 1.78 -25.27 2.95
C THR A 307 1.00 -25.92 4.09
N VAL A 308 0.92 -27.25 4.12
CA VAL A 308 0.18 -28.01 5.16
C VAL A 308 0.80 -27.83 6.54
N THR A 309 2.12 -27.63 6.60
CA THR A 309 2.87 -27.41 7.84
C THR A 309 2.94 -25.95 8.26
N GLY A 310 2.39 -25.02 7.45
CA GLY A 310 2.55 -23.58 7.58
C GLY A 310 3.83 -23.08 6.89
N ASP A 311 3.78 -21.84 6.44
CA ASP A 311 4.93 -21.14 5.88
C ASP A 311 5.77 -20.58 7.04
N GLN A 312 7.05 -20.91 7.08
CA GLN A 312 7.91 -20.60 8.21
C GLN A 312 8.35 -19.14 8.21
N LEU A 313 8.13 -18.44 9.32
CA LEU A 313 8.59 -17.09 9.55
C LEU A 313 9.58 -17.08 10.71
N ILE A 314 10.85 -16.75 10.44
CA ILE A 314 11.88 -16.66 11.49
C ILE A 314 12.28 -15.20 11.63
N PHE A 315 12.28 -14.70 12.87
CA PHE A 315 12.67 -13.35 13.20
C PHE A 315 14.04 -13.30 13.86
N SER A 316 14.79 -12.25 13.60
CA SER A 316 16.03 -11.95 14.27
C SER A 316 15.78 -11.53 15.73
N THR A 317 16.84 -11.46 16.54
CA THR A 317 16.76 -10.93 17.92
C THR A 317 16.40 -9.43 17.96
N ALA A 318 16.45 -8.73 16.82
CA ALA A 318 15.98 -7.35 16.67
C ALA A 318 14.50 -7.26 16.27
N GLY A 319 13.79 -8.39 16.16
CA GLY A 319 12.37 -8.45 15.78
C GLY A 319 12.09 -8.26 14.30
N LEU A 320 13.12 -8.32 13.44
CA LEU A 320 12.99 -8.21 11.99
C LEU A 320 12.96 -9.59 11.33
N LEU A 321 12.18 -9.76 10.27
CA LEU A 321 12.09 -11.00 9.53
C LEU A 321 13.45 -11.40 8.94
N ALA A 322 13.83 -12.66 9.12
CA ALA A 322 15.06 -13.26 8.60
C ALA A 322 14.78 -14.42 7.62
N THR A 323 13.66 -15.12 7.79
CA THR A 323 13.17 -16.15 6.87
C THR A 323 11.68 -15.87 6.58
N PRO A 324 11.28 -15.90 5.31
CA PRO A 324 12.07 -16.16 4.11
C PRO A 324 13.10 -15.05 3.83
N ALA A 325 14.25 -15.45 3.27
CA ALA A 325 15.24 -14.48 2.80
C ALA A 325 14.71 -13.70 1.59
N ALA A 326 15.26 -12.50 1.36
CA ALA A 326 14.83 -11.66 0.24
C ALA A 326 14.93 -12.36 -1.14
N PRO A 327 13.89 -12.26 -2.02
CA PRO A 327 12.63 -11.55 -1.80
C PRO A 327 11.74 -12.29 -0.79
N SER A 328 11.40 -11.58 0.31
CA SER A 328 10.66 -12.16 1.45
C SER A 328 9.19 -12.36 1.09
N SER A 329 8.88 -13.39 0.33
CA SER A 329 7.54 -13.66 -0.15
C SER A 329 7.23 -15.15 -0.22
N TYR A 330 5.95 -15.47 -0.14
CA TYR A 330 5.40 -16.80 -0.38
C TYR A 330 4.46 -16.76 -1.58
N THR A 331 4.47 -17.83 -2.37
CA THR A 331 3.56 -17.98 -3.51
C THR A 331 2.57 -19.10 -3.22
N THR A 332 1.29 -18.77 -3.29
CA THR A 332 0.19 -19.71 -3.13
C THR A 332 -0.59 -19.84 -4.43
N THR A 333 -1.15 -21.02 -4.69
CA THR A 333 -2.05 -21.25 -5.82
C THR A 333 -3.43 -21.60 -5.31
N PHE A 334 -4.44 -20.95 -5.87
CA PHE A 334 -5.83 -21.17 -5.52
C PHE A 334 -6.65 -21.39 -6.79
N SER A 335 -7.46 -22.46 -6.82
CA SER A 335 -8.38 -22.79 -7.91
C SER A 335 -9.81 -22.45 -7.47
N PRO A 336 -10.33 -21.27 -7.83
CA PRO A 336 -11.63 -20.81 -7.34
C PRO A 336 -12.81 -21.61 -7.93
N GLY A 337 -12.61 -22.32 -9.04
CA GLY A 337 -13.69 -23.02 -9.72
C GLY A 337 -14.56 -22.08 -10.55
N GLY A 338 -15.80 -22.51 -10.88
CA GLY A 338 -16.77 -21.64 -11.58
C GLY A 338 -16.38 -21.20 -12.99
N GLY A 339 -15.28 -21.74 -13.55
CA GLY A 339 -14.74 -21.33 -14.85
C GLY A 339 -13.70 -20.22 -14.78
N ALA A 340 -13.38 -19.73 -13.59
CA ALA A 340 -12.27 -18.79 -13.38
C ALA A 340 -10.92 -19.51 -13.55
N ALA A 341 -9.90 -18.76 -13.95
CA ALA A 341 -8.54 -19.25 -14.02
C ALA A 341 -7.95 -19.46 -12.63
N ASP A 342 -7.00 -20.40 -12.50
CA ASP A 342 -6.24 -20.56 -11.27
C ASP A 342 -5.49 -19.25 -10.93
N LEU A 343 -5.56 -18.86 -9.67
CA LEU A 343 -4.83 -17.71 -9.14
C LEU A 343 -3.46 -18.15 -8.65
N THR A 344 -2.45 -17.41 -9.02
CA THR A 344 -1.12 -17.49 -8.41
C THR A 344 -0.88 -16.19 -7.69
N ILE A 345 -0.85 -16.25 -6.37
CA ILE A 345 -0.77 -15.06 -5.50
C ILE A 345 0.58 -15.06 -4.81
N THR A 346 1.31 -13.98 -4.96
CA THR A 346 2.56 -13.73 -4.23
C THR A 346 2.24 -12.84 -3.03
N THR A 347 2.50 -13.35 -1.84
CA THR A 347 2.33 -12.61 -0.58
C THR A 347 3.68 -12.10 -0.12
N ASP A 348 3.87 -10.78 -0.11
CA ASP A 348 5.05 -10.13 0.43
C ASP A 348 4.92 -10.03 1.95
N VAL A 349 5.92 -10.58 2.64
CA VAL A 349 6.01 -10.64 4.11
C VAL A 349 7.20 -9.85 4.65
N ALA A 350 7.89 -9.07 3.81
CA ALA A 350 9.13 -8.37 4.18
C ALA A 350 8.96 -7.40 5.37
N ASP A 351 7.78 -6.79 5.47
CA ASP A 351 7.44 -5.82 6.50
C ASP A 351 6.80 -6.43 7.76
N LEU A 352 6.86 -7.76 7.89
CA LEU A 352 6.48 -8.44 9.14
C LEU A 352 7.51 -8.17 10.24
N THR A 353 7.01 -7.92 11.44
CA THR A 353 7.84 -7.69 12.63
C THR A 353 7.38 -8.54 13.80
N GLN A 354 8.30 -8.79 14.75
CA GLN A 354 8.01 -9.45 16.02
C GLN A 354 8.51 -8.56 17.16
N TYR A 355 7.65 -7.67 17.64
CA TYR A 355 7.98 -6.81 18.79
C TYR A 355 7.10 -7.17 20.01
N GLY A 356 7.49 -6.69 21.19
CA GLY A 356 6.72 -6.91 22.43
C GLY A 356 5.44 -6.09 22.56
N SER A 357 4.90 -5.60 21.44
CA SER A 357 3.58 -4.98 21.36
C SER A 357 2.56 -5.99 20.84
N VAL A 358 1.30 -5.82 21.25
CA VAL A 358 0.19 -6.68 20.83
C VAL A 358 0.11 -6.80 19.30
N PHE A 359 -0.45 -7.92 18.84
CA PHE A 359 -0.73 -8.14 17.41
C PHE A 359 -1.43 -6.95 16.78
N SER A 360 -0.90 -6.47 15.67
CA SER A 360 -1.49 -5.35 14.92
C SER A 360 -1.25 -5.51 13.42
N VAL A 361 -2.29 -5.23 12.63
CA VAL A 361 -2.22 -5.15 11.18
C VAL A 361 -2.05 -3.69 10.80
N ASN A 362 -0.85 -3.30 10.36
CA ASN A 362 -0.52 -1.93 9.98
C ASN A 362 -0.88 -1.66 8.51
N ALA A 363 -0.66 -2.66 7.65
CA ALA A 363 -1.09 -2.64 6.26
C ALA A 363 -1.42 -4.07 5.80
N LEU A 364 -2.48 -4.19 5.00
CA LEU A 364 -2.85 -5.43 4.32
C LEU A 364 -3.57 -5.03 3.03
N VAL A 365 -2.87 -5.10 1.91
CA VAL A 365 -3.32 -4.56 0.62
C VAL A 365 -3.19 -5.63 -0.44
N GLN A 366 -4.06 -5.62 -1.42
CA GLN A 366 -4.02 -6.49 -2.58
C GLN A 366 -4.32 -5.69 -3.86
N ASN A 367 -3.95 -6.20 -5.03
CA ASN A 367 -3.99 -5.48 -6.31
C ASN A 367 -5.15 -5.88 -7.24
N GLY A 368 -6.00 -6.83 -6.86
CA GLY A 368 -7.14 -7.25 -7.64
C GLY A 368 -8.38 -6.35 -7.47
N PHE A 369 -9.32 -6.45 -8.38
CA PHE A 369 -10.61 -5.75 -8.28
C PHE A 369 -11.67 -6.42 -9.16
N THR A 370 -12.93 -6.22 -8.79
CA THR A 370 -14.09 -6.64 -9.58
C THR A 370 -14.37 -5.68 -10.75
N THR A 371 -15.31 -6.03 -11.62
CA THR A 371 -15.79 -5.13 -12.69
C THR A 371 -16.26 -3.80 -12.11
N GLY A 372 -16.00 -2.71 -12.82
CA GLY A 372 -16.44 -1.38 -12.42
C GLY A 372 -17.11 -0.66 -13.58
N ARG A 373 -18.23 0.02 -13.31
CA ARG A 373 -18.86 0.95 -14.24
C ARG A 373 -18.32 2.34 -14.04
N LEU A 374 -18.26 3.13 -15.12
CA LEU A 374 -17.91 4.53 -15.03
C LEU A 374 -18.90 5.26 -14.11
N SER A 375 -18.38 5.84 -13.03
CA SER A 375 -19.12 6.61 -12.03
C SER A 375 -19.02 8.11 -12.27
N GLY A 376 -17.87 8.60 -12.78
CA GLY A 376 -17.66 10.01 -13.05
C GLY A 376 -16.29 10.26 -13.67
N ILE A 377 -16.09 11.50 -14.10
CA ILE A 377 -14.86 11.99 -14.70
C ILE A 377 -14.39 13.19 -13.90
N ASP A 378 -13.11 13.21 -13.57
CA ASP A 378 -12.43 14.36 -12.97
C ASP A 378 -11.36 14.88 -13.91
N ILE A 379 -11.19 16.20 -13.90
CA ILE A 379 -10.12 16.87 -14.66
C ILE A 379 -9.31 17.70 -13.68
N SER A 380 -8.02 17.40 -13.57
CA SER A 380 -7.10 18.13 -12.69
C SER A 380 -6.74 19.51 -13.25
N ASP A 381 -6.10 20.33 -12.43
CA ASP A 381 -5.56 21.64 -12.83
C ASP A 381 -4.47 21.55 -13.92
N THR A 382 -3.78 20.42 -14.00
CA THR A 382 -2.84 20.09 -15.08
C THR A 382 -3.51 19.46 -16.29
N GLY A 383 -4.85 19.44 -16.34
CA GLY A 383 -5.63 18.94 -17.47
C GLY A 383 -5.70 17.43 -17.61
N VAL A 384 -5.24 16.66 -16.60
CA VAL A 384 -5.31 15.20 -16.61
C VAL A 384 -6.76 14.77 -16.41
N VAL A 385 -7.29 14.01 -17.36
CA VAL A 385 -8.64 13.47 -17.37
C VAL A 385 -8.60 12.07 -16.75
N THR A 386 -9.26 11.90 -15.62
CA THR A 386 -9.30 10.64 -14.86
C THR A 386 -10.74 10.13 -14.78
N ALA A 387 -10.96 8.88 -15.19
CA ALA A 387 -12.21 8.18 -14.99
C ALA A 387 -12.24 7.53 -13.62
N ARG A 388 -13.34 7.68 -12.88
CA ARG A 388 -13.63 6.96 -11.63
C ARG A 388 -14.67 5.89 -11.87
N PHE A 389 -14.45 4.72 -11.27
CA PHE A 389 -15.32 3.56 -11.42
C PHE A 389 -16.02 3.20 -10.11
N THR A 390 -17.14 2.48 -10.21
CA THR A 390 -17.95 2.07 -9.04
C THR A 390 -17.24 1.07 -8.12
N ASN A 391 -16.18 0.41 -8.60
CA ASN A 391 -15.32 -0.49 -7.83
C ASN A 391 -14.19 0.23 -7.07
N GLY A 392 -14.21 1.58 -7.04
CA GLY A 392 -13.20 2.41 -6.38
C GLY A 392 -11.92 2.61 -7.19
N GLN A 393 -11.80 1.98 -8.36
CA GLN A 393 -10.65 2.20 -9.24
C GLN A 393 -10.74 3.53 -9.98
N SER A 394 -9.58 4.08 -10.31
CA SER A 394 -9.46 5.26 -11.16
C SER A 394 -8.44 5.00 -12.26
N ARG A 395 -8.72 5.49 -13.47
CA ARG A 395 -7.83 5.35 -14.63
C ARG A 395 -7.65 6.69 -15.33
N THR A 396 -6.42 7.08 -15.55
CA THR A 396 -6.11 8.23 -16.40
C THR A 396 -6.40 7.87 -17.85
N LEU A 397 -7.21 8.68 -18.53
CA LEU A 397 -7.62 8.46 -19.90
C LEU A 397 -6.78 9.30 -20.88
N ALA A 398 -6.51 10.56 -20.52
CA ALA A 398 -5.82 11.50 -21.37
C ALA A 398 -5.42 12.75 -20.57
N GLN A 399 -4.75 13.70 -21.25
CA GLN A 399 -4.49 15.03 -20.71
C GLN A 399 -4.86 16.08 -21.76
N VAL A 400 -5.65 17.07 -21.40
CA VAL A 400 -6.03 18.19 -22.28
C VAL A 400 -4.77 18.92 -22.73
N ALA A 401 -4.67 19.24 -24.03
CA ALA A 401 -3.61 20.06 -24.57
C ALA A 401 -4.04 21.51 -24.67
N LEU A 402 -3.15 22.42 -24.33
CA LEU A 402 -3.30 23.85 -24.61
C LEU A 402 -2.29 24.27 -25.69
N ALA A 403 -2.68 25.25 -26.47
CA ALA A 403 -1.81 25.90 -27.45
C ALA A 403 -1.53 27.35 -27.08
N ASN A 404 -0.31 27.80 -27.32
CA ASN A 404 0.07 29.19 -27.25
C ASN A 404 0.66 29.65 -28.59
N PHE A 405 0.61 30.94 -28.87
CA PHE A 405 1.12 31.52 -30.11
C PHE A 405 2.15 32.61 -29.83
N SER A 406 3.09 32.78 -30.75
CA SER A 406 4.07 33.84 -30.63
C SER A 406 3.44 35.24 -30.81
N ASN A 407 2.33 35.31 -31.53
CA ASN A 407 1.57 36.54 -31.76
C ASN A 407 0.06 36.26 -31.86
N ASP A 408 -0.63 36.41 -30.75
CA ASP A 408 -2.08 36.15 -30.64
C ASP A 408 -2.88 37.10 -31.57
N GLN A 409 -2.37 38.31 -31.83
CA GLN A 409 -3.04 39.30 -32.73
C GLN A 409 -3.07 38.84 -34.19
N GLY A 410 -2.15 37.92 -34.57
CA GLY A 410 -2.11 37.34 -35.89
C GLY A 410 -3.14 36.21 -36.12
N LEU A 411 -3.84 35.75 -35.09
CA LEU A 411 -4.84 34.70 -35.21
C LEU A 411 -6.01 35.15 -36.12
N ARG A 412 -6.39 34.27 -37.03
CA ARG A 412 -7.55 34.51 -37.91
C ARG A 412 -8.83 34.04 -37.23
N GLN A 413 -9.74 34.97 -37.03
CA GLN A 413 -11.05 34.69 -36.43
C GLN A 413 -11.94 33.89 -37.41
N LEU A 414 -12.51 32.77 -36.93
CA LEU A 414 -13.45 31.94 -37.69
C LEU A 414 -14.91 32.21 -37.31
N GLY A 415 -15.17 32.97 -36.25
CA GLY A 415 -16.47 33.13 -35.63
C GLY A 415 -16.70 32.15 -34.45
N ASN A 416 -17.80 32.28 -33.74
CA ASN A 416 -18.17 31.39 -32.61
C ASN A 416 -17.02 31.21 -31.56
N THR A 417 -16.31 32.28 -31.24
CA THR A 417 -15.17 32.28 -30.31
C THR A 417 -14.05 31.30 -30.69
N SER A 418 -13.89 31.09 -32.01
CA SER A 418 -12.87 30.16 -32.55
C SER A 418 -11.90 30.91 -33.47
N TRP A 419 -10.66 30.49 -33.46
CA TRP A 419 -9.55 31.06 -34.24
C TRP A 419 -8.80 29.96 -34.99
N ALA A 420 -8.17 30.35 -36.08
CA ALA A 420 -7.22 29.51 -36.82
C ALA A 420 -5.84 30.15 -36.79
N GLU A 421 -4.82 29.33 -36.85
CA GLU A 421 -3.46 29.84 -37.06
C GLU A 421 -3.29 30.54 -38.40
N SER A 422 -2.38 31.46 -38.48
CA SER A 422 -2.00 32.20 -39.69
C SER A 422 -0.47 32.34 -39.78
N PHE A 423 0.01 32.83 -40.90
CA PHE A 423 1.43 33.12 -41.02
C PHE A 423 1.90 34.18 -40.00
N GLU A 424 1.05 35.12 -39.63
CA GLU A 424 1.35 36.21 -38.70
C GLU A 424 1.29 35.78 -37.25
N SER A 425 0.49 34.74 -36.89
CA SER A 425 0.43 34.17 -35.51
C SER A 425 1.63 33.31 -35.22
N GLY A 426 2.28 32.76 -36.24
CA GLY A 426 3.21 31.64 -36.10
C GLY A 426 2.51 30.33 -35.86
N ALA A 427 3.26 29.22 -35.79
CA ALA A 427 2.76 27.89 -35.49
C ALA A 427 2.32 27.77 -34.03
N ALA A 428 1.28 26.95 -33.78
CA ALA A 428 0.82 26.65 -32.45
C ALA A 428 1.87 25.88 -31.64
N LEU A 429 2.21 26.40 -30.47
CA LEU A 429 3.06 25.72 -29.49
C LEU A 429 2.15 24.95 -28.55
N VAL A 430 1.97 23.63 -28.81
CA VAL A 430 1.09 22.76 -28.04
C VAL A 430 1.85 22.17 -26.85
N GLY A 431 1.25 22.24 -25.68
CA GLY A 431 1.83 21.72 -24.44
C GLY A 431 0.80 21.34 -23.40
N ALA A 432 1.26 20.71 -22.32
CA ALA A 432 0.43 20.41 -21.18
C ALA A 432 0.11 21.68 -20.36
N PRO A 433 -1.08 21.81 -19.78
CA PRO A 433 -1.41 22.92 -18.89
C PRO A 433 -0.39 23.07 -17.76
N GLY A 434 -0.04 24.30 -17.41
CA GLY A 434 1.00 24.61 -16.42
C GLY A 434 2.44 24.45 -16.90
N SER A 435 2.68 24.04 -18.16
CA SER A 435 4.02 23.95 -18.73
C SER A 435 4.42 25.26 -19.44
N GLY A 436 5.64 25.71 -19.21
CA GLY A 436 6.17 26.93 -19.84
C GLY A 436 5.32 28.17 -19.55
N SER A 437 4.73 28.77 -20.60
CA SER A 437 3.85 29.95 -20.49
C SER A 437 2.35 29.59 -20.47
N LEU A 438 2.00 28.29 -20.53
CA LEU A 438 0.62 27.86 -20.56
C LEU A 438 -0.03 27.93 -19.17
N GLY A 439 -1.28 28.39 -19.13
CA GLY A 439 -2.09 28.49 -17.94
C GLY A 439 -2.51 27.11 -17.40
N LEU A 440 -3.12 27.11 -16.23
CA LEU A 440 -3.75 25.94 -15.62
C LEU A 440 -5.21 25.82 -16.10
N ILE A 441 -5.75 24.61 -16.03
CA ILE A 441 -7.18 24.36 -16.29
C ILE A 441 -7.93 24.33 -14.97
N GLN A 442 -9.11 24.93 -14.97
CA GLN A 442 -10.05 24.81 -13.88
C GLN A 442 -11.30 24.07 -14.38
N SER A 443 -11.52 22.89 -13.85
CA SER A 443 -12.72 22.09 -14.08
C SER A 443 -13.90 22.63 -13.28
N GLY A 444 -15.13 22.44 -13.79
CA GLY A 444 -16.33 22.97 -13.18
C GLY A 444 -16.41 24.50 -13.22
N ALA A 445 -15.83 25.10 -14.27
CA ALA A 445 -15.84 26.55 -14.42
C ALA A 445 -15.84 26.96 -15.91
N LEU A 446 -16.38 28.12 -16.20
CA LEU A 446 -16.37 28.75 -17.54
C LEU A 446 -15.78 30.13 -17.45
N GLU A 447 -15.00 30.50 -18.48
CA GLU A 447 -14.53 31.86 -18.65
C GLU A 447 -15.64 32.71 -19.27
N GLY A 448 -16.06 33.77 -18.58
CA GLY A 448 -17.02 34.73 -19.05
C GLY A 448 -16.38 35.73 -20.02
N SER A 449 -17.23 36.64 -20.58
CA SER A 449 -16.75 37.73 -21.44
C SER A 449 -15.78 38.66 -20.69
N ASN A 450 -14.69 39.05 -21.35
CA ASN A 450 -13.76 40.06 -20.86
C ASN A 450 -14.22 41.49 -21.19
N VAL A 451 -15.43 41.69 -21.77
CA VAL A 451 -15.98 43.00 -22.13
C VAL A 451 -16.81 43.54 -20.98
N ASP A 452 -16.36 44.67 -20.40
CA ASP A 452 -17.17 45.49 -19.50
C ASP A 452 -17.99 46.48 -20.31
N LEU A 453 -19.31 46.24 -20.39
CA LEU A 453 -20.24 47.09 -21.14
C LEU A 453 -20.24 48.54 -20.62
N THR A 454 -20.07 48.75 -19.31
CA THR A 454 -20.09 50.07 -18.70
C THR A 454 -18.88 50.90 -19.15
N GLU A 455 -17.69 50.28 -19.10
CA GLU A 455 -16.46 50.89 -19.55
C GLU A 455 -16.52 51.25 -21.07
N GLN A 456 -17.03 50.31 -21.87
CA GLN A 456 -17.16 50.52 -23.33
C GLN A 456 -18.17 51.63 -23.65
N LEU A 457 -19.29 51.73 -22.93
CA LEU A 457 -20.26 52.81 -23.07
C LEU A 457 -19.64 54.16 -22.70
N VAL A 458 -18.91 54.25 -21.60
CA VAL A 458 -18.20 55.49 -21.19
C VAL A 458 -17.18 55.91 -22.23
N SER A 459 -16.39 54.95 -22.74
CA SER A 459 -15.41 55.19 -23.82
C SER A 459 -16.09 55.68 -25.09
N MET A 460 -17.22 55.07 -25.47
CA MET A 460 -18.01 55.50 -26.62
C MET A 460 -18.57 56.93 -26.46
N ILE A 461 -19.12 57.26 -25.29
CA ILE A 461 -19.62 58.62 -24.98
C ILE A 461 -18.48 59.63 -25.05
N THR A 462 -17.31 59.26 -24.52
CA THR A 462 -16.13 60.13 -24.56
C THR A 462 -15.66 60.38 -26.02
N ALA A 463 -15.61 59.33 -26.84
CA ALA A 463 -15.29 59.42 -28.26
C ALA A 463 -16.31 60.27 -29.02
N GLN A 464 -17.63 60.10 -28.74
CA GLN A 464 -18.69 60.93 -29.33
C GLN A 464 -18.51 62.42 -28.97
N ARG A 465 -18.23 62.73 -27.68
CA ARG A 465 -17.97 64.12 -27.25
C ARG A 465 -16.76 64.69 -27.93
N ASN A 466 -15.66 63.94 -28.05
CA ASN A 466 -14.46 64.40 -28.76
C ASN A 466 -14.72 64.65 -30.24
N PHE A 467 -15.50 63.77 -30.88
CA PHE A 467 -15.93 63.95 -32.27
C PHE A 467 -16.77 65.24 -32.43
N GLN A 468 -17.78 65.44 -31.55
CA GLN A 468 -18.60 66.67 -31.57
C GLN A 468 -17.78 67.95 -31.33
N ALA A 469 -16.82 67.93 -30.39
CA ALA A 469 -15.93 69.05 -30.13
C ALA A 469 -15.06 69.40 -31.36
N ASN A 470 -14.49 68.38 -32.01
CA ASN A 470 -13.70 68.58 -33.23
C ASN A 470 -14.56 69.11 -34.40
N ALA A 471 -15.77 68.56 -34.55
CA ALA A 471 -16.73 69.09 -35.55
C ALA A 471 -17.08 70.56 -35.29
N GLN A 472 -17.28 70.91 -34.00
CA GLN A 472 -17.55 72.33 -33.62
C GLN A 472 -16.35 73.25 -33.91
N VAL A 473 -15.10 72.80 -33.71
CA VAL A 473 -13.90 73.54 -34.04
C VAL A 473 -13.82 73.81 -35.55
N ILE A 474 -14.16 72.84 -36.39
CA ILE A 474 -14.16 72.93 -37.83
C ILE A 474 -15.21 73.96 -38.26
N THR A 475 -16.47 73.84 -37.73
CA THR A 475 -17.54 74.79 -38.07
C THR A 475 -17.22 76.21 -37.59
N THR A 476 -16.58 76.38 -36.45
CA THR A 476 -16.13 77.65 -35.92
C THR A 476 -15.03 78.28 -36.84
N SER A 477 -14.08 77.47 -37.29
CA SER A 477 -13.02 77.86 -38.20
C SER A 477 -13.60 78.32 -39.54
N ASP A 478 -14.61 77.57 -40.05
CA ASP A 478 -15.27 77.96 -41.28
C ASP A 478 -16.01 79.32 -41.12
N THR A 479 -16.67 79.52 -40.00
CA THR A 479 -17.38 80.81 -39.71
C THR A 479 -16.40 81.98 -39.59
N VAL A 480 -15.26 81.76 -38.90
CA VAL A 480 -14.20 82.75 -38.80
C VAL A 480 -13.62 83.09 -40.18
N THR A 481 -13.36 82.06 -41.01
CA THR A 481 -12.86 82.24 -42.38
C THR A 481 -13.87 83.02 -43.24
N GLN A 482 -15.17 82.71 -43.18
CA GLN A 482 -16.21 83.47 -43.87
C GLN A 482 -16.31 84.88 -43.35
N THR A 483 -16.19 85.13 -42.06
CA THR A 483 -16.22 86.48 -41.50
C THR A 483 -15.03 87.32 -42.01
N ILE A 484 -13.83 86.74 -42.11
CA ILE A 484 -12.65 87.40 -42.66
C ILE A 484 -12.84 87.72 -44.14
N ILE A 485 -13.47 86.82 -44.91
CA ILE A 485 -13.73 87.04 -46.32
C ILE A 485 -14.75 88.18 -46.50
N ASN A 486 -15.77 88.31 -45.61
CA ASN A 486 -16.81 89.35 -45.70
C ASN A 486 -16.36 90.70 -45.18
N ILE A 487 -15.20 90.84 -44.55
CA ILE A 487 -14.62 92.14 -44.09
C ILE A 487 -13.77 92.80 -45.19
N ARG A 488 -13.59 92.12 -46.29
CA ARG A 488 -12.82 92.67 -47.46
C ARG A 488 -13.79 93.18 -48.58
#